data_832f9cfff986d8831a52b7372abc58a7
#
_entry.id   832f9cfff986d8831a52b7372abc58a7
#
_cell.length_a   1.000
_cell.length_b   1.000
_cell.length_c   1.000
_cell.angle_alpha   90.00
_cell.angle_beta   90.00
_cell.angle_gamma   90.00
#
_symmetry.space_group_name_H-M   'P 1'
#
loop_
_entity.id
_entity.type
_entity.pdbx_description
1 polymer ?
#
loop_
_entity_poly.entity_id
_entity_poly.type
_entity_poly.pdbx_seq_one_letter_code
_entity_poly.pdbx_strand_id
1 'polypeptide(L)'
;ALGVAVAMESRSSRLQAREFSRFAANLSYSMQPGPGNEVIYPGDGPFDKRLGYSSLDEFLPRLLKRDYVITRQTRFSPELRGYVQRGFFVPYEEKSQAGLSITDCRGAPLYEFRYPQQLYPTFADIPPLVVHSLLFIENRDLLDPQQPLANPAVDWPRFAKAAWSQVAKVFALPGQSAGGSTLATQLEKYRHSPDGLTQSGSEKLRQMVSASVRTNPVSRPLRYASGWCAII
;
A
#
# COMPACT_ATOMS: atom_id res chain seq x y z
N ALA A 1 -28.19 1.27 -22.12
CA ALA A 1 -28.18 0.73 -20.75
C ALA A 1 -26.77 0.49 -20.22
N LEU A 2 -25.92 -0.32 -20.89
CA LEU A 2 -24.57 -0.66 -20.38
C LEU A 2 -23.66 0.57 -20.24
N GLY A 3 -23.63 1.46 -21.26
CA GLY A 3 -22.80 2.67 -21.22
C GLY A 3 -23.14 3.62 -20.07
N VAL A 4 -24.44 3.75 -19.74
CA VAL A 4 -24.88 4.54 -18.59
C VAL A 4 -24.43 3.89 -17.28
N ALA A 5 -24.55 2.59 -17.14
CA ALA A 5 -24.09 1.86 -15.95
C ALA A 5 -22.57 2.02 -15.74
N VAL A 6 -21.76 1.89 -16.81
CA VAL A 6 -20.31 2.11 -16.77
C VAL A 6 -19.99 3.56 -16.39
N ALA A 7 -20.67 4.54 -16.95
CA ALA A 7 -20.47 5.95 -16.62
C ALA A 7 -20.87 6.29 -15.18
N MET A 8 -21.92 5.67 -14.66
CA MET A 8 -22.32 5.82 -13.26
C MET A 8 -21.31 5.16 -12.31
N GLU A 9 -20.84 3.96 -12.64
CA GLU A 9 -19.86 3.24 -11.83
C GLU A 9 -18.49 3.94 -11.83
N SER A 10 -18.04 4.47 -12.97
CA SER A 10 -16.78 5.22 -13.05
C SER A 10 -16.76 6.49 -12.19
N ARG A 11 -17.95 7.04 -11.88
CA ARG A 11 -18.09 8.21 -10.99
C ARG A 11 -18.31 7.82 -9.53
N SER A 12 -19.11 6.80 -9.26
CA SER A 12 -19.53 6.45 -7.90
C SER A 12 -18.70 5.34 -7.26
N SER A 13 -18.07 4.47 -8.06
CA SER A 13 -17.27 3.29 -7.64
C SER A 13 -17.99 2.36 -6.66
N ARG A 14 -19.33 2.35 -6.64
CA ARG A 14 -20.13 1.61 -5.64
C ARG A 14 -19.99 0.09 -5.76
N LEU A 15 -20.01 -0.43 -6.98
CA LEU A 15 -19.82 -1.87 -7.21
C LEU A 15 -18.40 -2.28 -6.87
N GLN A 16 -17.40 -1.48 -7.30
CA GLN A 16 -16.00 -1.69 -6.96
C GLN A 16 -15.80 -1.70 -5.44
N ALA A 17 -16.31 -0.69 -4.74
CA ALA A 17 -16.23 -0.60 -3.29
C ALA A 17 -16.80 -1.85 -2.60
N ARG A 18 -17.95 -2.33 -3.05
CA ARG A 18 -18.61 -3.53 -2.54
C ARG A 18 -17.78 -4.79 -2.79
N GLU A 19 -17.32 -5.00 -4.02
CA GLU A 19 -16.60 -6.22 -4.39
C GLU A 19 -15.19 -6.25 -3.77
N PHE A 20 -14.48 -5.13 -3.77
CA PHE A 20 -13.19 -5.05 -3.07
C PHE A 20 -13.34 -5.23 -1.55
N SER A 21 -14.42 -4.73 -0.93
CA SER A 21 -14.68 -4.97 0.49
C SER A 21 -14.90 -6.44 0.80
N ARG A 22 -15.73 -7.13 0.00
CA ARG A 22 -15.97 -8.56 0.16
C ARG A 22 -14.69 -9.36 -0.02
N PHE A 23 -13.93 -9.04 -1.03
CA PHE A 23 -12.65 -9.69 -1.28
C PHE A 23 -11.67 -9.45 -0.14
N ALA A 24 -11.49 -8.20 0.30
CA ALA A 24 -10.61 -7.82 1.39
C ALA A 24 -10.98 -8.46 2.74
N ALA A 25 -12.26 -8.71 2.98
CA ALA A 25 -12.73 -9.38 4.19
C ALA A 25 -12.21 -10.83 4.32
N ASN A 26 -11.94 -11.50 3.20
CA ASN A 26 -11.39 -12.85 3.17
C ASN A 26 -9.86 -12.88 3.32
N LEU A 27 -9.19 -11.73 3.14
CA LEU A 27 -7.73 -11.59 3.27
C LEU A 27 -7.38 -11.40 4.75
N SER A 28 -7.28 -12.49 5.48
CA SER A 28 -7.05 -12.46 6.92
C SER A 28 -5.71 -13.11 7.31
N TYR A 29 -5.24 -12.76 8.49
CA TYR A 29 -4.09 -13.39 9.12
C TYR A 29 -4.33 -13.52 10.62
N SER A 30 -3.63 -14.47 11.25
CA SER A 30 -3.64 -14.66 12.68
C SER A 30 -2.25 -14.87 13.23
N MET A 31 -1.98 -14.39 14.44
CA MET A 31 -0.73 -14.65 15.14
C MET A 31 -0.86 -15.96 15.91
N GLN A 32 -0.04 -16.95 15.56
CA GLN A 32 -0.06 -18.29 16.18
C GLN A 32 1.24 -18.62 16.90
N PRO A 33 1.24 -19.47 17.92
CA PRO A 33 2.46 -19.93 18.62
C PRO A 33 3.37 -20.73 17.69
N GLY A 34 4.66 -20.62 17.96
CA GLY A 34 5.73 -21.36 17.27
C GLY A 34 6.03 -20.89 15.85
N PRO A 35 7.05 -21.50 15.21
CA PRO A 35 7.43 -21.17 13.85
C PRO A 35 6.39 -21.62 12.84
N GLY A 36 6.26 -20.87 11.74
CA GLY A 36 5.45 -21.22 10.58
C GLY A 36 6.23 -21.94 9.52
N ASN A 37 5.52 -22.61 8.62
CA ASN A 37 6.14 -23.30 7.51
C ASN A 37 6.76 -22.34 6.47
N GLU A 38 6.32 -21.10 6.45
CA GLU A 38 6.77 -20.08 5.51
C GLU A 38 6.86 -18.72 6.21
N VAL A 39 7.92 -17.98 5.90
CA VAL A 39 8.03 -16.56 6.23
C VAL A 39 7.65 -15.78 4.97
N ILE A 40 6.55 -15.04 5.02
CA ILE A 40 6.08 -14.20 3.92
C ILE A 40 6.20 -12.74 4.36
N TYR A 41 7.00 -11.98 3.62
CA TYR A 41 7.24 -10.56 3.90
C TYR A 41 7.45 -9.78 2.60
N PRO A 42 7.21 -8.47 2.60
CA PRO A 42 7.61 -7.60 1.50
C PRO A 42 9.14 -7.58 1.40
N GLY A 43 9.69 -7.58 0.18
CA GLY A 43 11.13 -7.71 0.01
C GLY A 43 11.79 -6.78 -1.01
N ASP A 44 11.02 -6.10 -1.86
CA ASP A 44 11.55 -5.49 -3.08
C ASP A 44 11.56 -3.95 -3.06
N GLY A 45 10.65 -3.33 -2.36
CA GLY A 45 10.45 -1.89 -2.42
C GLY A 45 11.41 -1.08 -1.56
N PRO A 46 11.61 0.21 -1.84
CA PRO A 46 12.43 1.11 -1.02
C PRO A 46 12.00 1.16 0.43
N PHE A 47 10.70 1.13 0.69
CA PHE A 47 10.14 1.10 2.04
C PHE A 47 10.46 -0.21 2.77
N ASP A 48 10.36 -1.34 2.08
CA ASP A 48 10.68 -2.65 2.63
C ASP A 48 12.17 -2.76 3.00
N LYS A 49 13.05 -2.22 2.15
CA LYS A 49 14.49 -2.14 2.43
C LYS A 49 14.79 -1.28 3.66
N ARG A 50 14.16 -0.10 3.75
CA ARG A 50 14.34 0.83 4.89
C ARG A 50 13.83 0.26 6.21
N LEU A 51 12.75 -0.48 6.20
CA LEU A 51 12.18 -1.13 7.38
C LEU A 51 12.83 -2.48 7.71
N GLY A 52 13.76 -2.96 6.88
CA GLY A 52 14.54 -4.17 7.10
C GLY A 52 13.84 -5.47 6.71
N TYR A 53 12.69 -5.43 6.06
CA TYR A 53 12.00 -6.65 5.62
C TYR A 53 12.82 -7.45 4.61
N SER A 54 13.48 -6.78 3.66
CA SER A 54 14.36 -7.41 2.67
C SER A 54 15.59 -8.10 3.25
N SER A 55 15.95 -7.82 4.51
CA SER A 55 17.09 -8.42 5.19
C SER A 55 16.69 -9.58 6.13
N LEU A 56 15.42 -9.95 6.17
CA LEU A 56 14.91 -10.98 7.09
C LEU A 56 15.53 -12.36 6.81
N ASP A 57 15.77 -12.69 5.54
CA ASP A 57 16.42 -13.93 5.11
C ASP A 57 17.82 -14.08 5.68
N GLU A 58 18.55 -12.98 5.84
CA GLU A 58 19.89 -12.99 6.42
C GLU A 58 19.86 -13.02 7.95
N PHE A 59 18.93 -12.31 8.57
CA PHE A 59 18.83 -12.18 10.02
C PHE A 59 18.32 -13.46 10.68
N LEU A 60 17.29 -14.06 10.16
CA LEU A 60 16.62 -15.19 10.77
C LEU A 60 17.57 -16.38 11.01
N PRO A 61 18.39 -16.84 10.04
CA PRO A 61 19.36 -17.91 10.28
C PRO A 61 20.42 -17.56 11.31
N ARG A 62 20.84 -16.28 11.38
CA ARG A 62 21.84 -15.83 12.37
C ARG A 62 21.29 -15.87 13.80
N LEU A 63 20.02 -15.53 13.98
CA LEU A 63 19.35 -15.61 15.27
C LEU A 63 19.15 -17.06 15.71
N LEU A 64 18.66 -17.92 14.81
CA LEU A 64 18.44 -19.33 15.09
C LEU A 64 19.75 -20.07 15.50
N LYS A 65 20.89 -19.70 14.89
CA LYS A 65 22.21 -20.24 15.27
C LYS A 65 22.69 -19.81 16.67
N ARG A 66 22.03 -18.83 17.28
CA ARG A 66 22.31 -18.31 18.62
C ARG A 66 21.22 -18.69 19.63
N ASP A 67 20.52 -19.78 19.37
CA ASP A 67 19.48 -20.34 20.24
C ASP A 67 18.26 -19.43 20.42
N TYR A 68 18.05 -18.41 19.55
CA TYR A 68 16.79 -17.70 19.51
C TYR A 68 15.71 -18.58 18.89
N VAL A 69 14.52 -18.52 19.45
CA VAL A 69 13.37 -19.29 18.98
C VAL A 69 12.24 -18.38 18.53
N ILE A 70 11.52 -18.79 17.52
CA ILE A 70 10.29 -18.11 17.09
C ILE A 70 9.18 -18.54 18.05
N THR A 71 8.80 -17.65 18.95
CA THR A 71 7.71 -17.91 19.91
C THR A 71 6.33 -17.75 19.30
N ARG A 72 6.17 -16.84 18.36
CA ARG A 72 4.91 -16.57 17.63
C ARG A 72 5.22 -16.09 16.22
N GLN A 73 4.40 -16.51 15.28
CA GLN A 73 4.50 -16.10 13.89
C GLN A 73 3.12 -15.92 13.26
N THR A 74 3.01 -14.96 12.34
CA THR A 74 1.79 -14.74 11.55
C THR A 74 1.53 -15.92 10.61
N ARG A 75 0.26 -16.34 10.55
CA ARG A 75 -0.25 -17.29 9.56
C ARG A 75 -1.26 -16.58 8.67
N PHE A 76 -1.08 -16.72 7.38
CA PHE A 76 -2.01 -16.18 6.39
C PHE A 76 -3.15 -17.15 6.11
N SER A 77 -4.34 -16.62 5.88
CA SER A 77 -5.43 -17.42 5.29
C SER A 77 -5.04 -17.92 3.90
N PRO A 78 -5.64 -19.02 3.40
CA PRO A 78 -5.38 -19.50 2.04
C PRO A 78 -5.59 -18.43 0.98
N GLU A 79 -6.61 -17.58 1.16
CA GLU A 79 -6.95 -16.48 0.26
C GLU A 79 -5.86 -15.40 0.24
N LEU A 80 -5.36 -14.99 1.42
CA LEU A 80 -4.28 -14.02 1.53
C LEU A 80 -2.98 -14.59 0.95
N ARG A 81 -2.68 -15.86 1.23
CA ARG A 81 -1.52 -16.55 0.65
C ARG A 81 -1.59 -16.56 -0.89
N GLY A 82 -2.69 -17.01 -1.46
CA GLY A 82 -2.88 -17.02 -2.91
C GLY A 82 -2.86 -15.62 -3.54
N TYR A 83 -3.26 -14.59 -2.80
CA TYR A 83 -3.17 -13.20 -3.21
C TYR A 83 -1.71 -12.75 -3.34
N VAL A 84 -0.90 -12.98 -2.30
CA VAL A 84 0.51 -12.61 -2.27
C VAL A 84 1.34 -13.42 -3.29
N GLN A 85 1.07 -14.73 -3.44
CA GLN A 85 1.76 -15.57 -4.42
C GLN A 85 1.54 -15.12 -5.88
N ARG A 86 0.43 -14.45 -6.16
CA ARG A 86 0.18 -13.80 -7.46
C ARG A 86 0.90 -12.45 -7.63
N GLY A 87 1.70 -12.06 -6.64
CA GLY A 87 2.48 -10.83 -6.64
C GLY A 87 1.72 -9.57 -6.24
N PHE A 88 0.54 -9.71 -5.64
CA PHE A 88 -0.16 -8.58 -5.03
C PHE A 88 0.41 -8.27 -3.65
N PHE A 89 0.28 -7.01 -3.23
CA PHE A 89 0.86 -6.55 -1.98
C PHE A 89 -0.07 -6.79 -0.80
N VAL A 90 0.51 -7.11 0.35
CA VAL A 90 -0.25 -7.40 1.57
C VAL A 90 -1.10 -6.19 2.01
N PRO A 91 -2.40 -6.39 2.32
CA PRO A 91 -3.30 -5.29 2.67
C PRO A 91 -3.31 -4.94 4.16
N TYR A 92 -2.40 -5.48 4.96
CA TYR A 92 -2.32 -5.15 6.39
C TYR A 92 -1.52 -3.87 6.66
N GLU A 93 -1.66 -3.37 7.89
CA GLU A 93 -0.90 -2.22 8.35
C GLU A 93 0.55 -2.63 8.61
N GLU A 94 1.48 -1.87 8.04
CA GLU A 94 2.90 -2.05 8.23
C GLU A 94 3.43 -1.02 9.23
N LYS A 95 4.54 -1.35 9.89
CA LYS A 95 5.23 -0.38 10.75
C LYS A 95 5.60 0.86 9.95
N SER A 96 5.42 2.02 10.54
CA SER A 96 5.76 3.32 9.92
C SER A 96 7.20 3.74 10.16
N GLN A 97 7.86 3.12 11.15
CA GLN A 97 9.19 3.49 11.59
C GLN A 97 10.02 2.25 11.92
N ALA A 98 11.28 2.26 11.51
CA ALA A 98 12.30 1.30 11.95
C ALA A 98 13.23 1.97 12.96
N GLY A 99 13.94 1.17 13.75
CA GLY A 99 14.91 1.71 14.70
C GLY A 99 15.51 0.67 15.59
N LEU A 100 16.38 1.13 16.46
CA LEU A 100 17.01 0.35 17.52
C LEU A 100 16.91 1.12 18.83
N SER A 101 16.38 0.49 19.85
CA SER A 101 16.40 0.99 21.22
C SER A 101 17.18 0.00 22.08
N ILE A 102 18.20 0.48 22.77
CA ILE A 102 19.01 -0.31 23.72
C ILE A 102 18.77 0.29 25.09
N THR A 103 18.33 -0.55 26.02
CA THR A 103 18.10 -0.18 27.40
C THR A 103 19.02 -0.98 28.33
N ASP A 104 19.33 -0.42 29.50
CA ASP A 104 19.99 -1.18 30.57
C ASP A 104 19.03 -2.17 31.24
N CYS A 105 19.53 -2.95 32.21
CA CYS A 105 18.73 -3.91 32.98
C CYS A 105 17.65 -3.28 33.86
N ARG A 106 17.66 -1.96 34.04
CA ARG A 106 16.65 -1.17 34.76
C ARG A 106 15.66 -0.49 33.84
N GLY A 107 15.81 -0.68 32.51
CA GLY A 107 14.97 -0.05 31.49
C GLY A 107 15.37 1.39 31.14
N ALA A 108 16.48 1.91 31.65
CA ALA A 108 16.97 3.21 31.25
C ALA A 108 17.54 3.18 29.83
N PRO A 109 17.22 4.15 28.97
CA PRO A 109 17.66 4.19 27.59
C PRO A 109 19.18 4.45 27.54
N LEU A 110 19.93 3.56 26.87
CA LEU A 110 21.36 3.71 26.57
C LEU A 110 21.59 4.24 25.17
N TYR A 111 20.74 3.84 24.23
CA TYR A 111 20.82 4.25 22.82
C TYR A 111 19.44 4.19 22.19
N GLU A 112 19.13 5.19 21.38
CA GLU A 112 17.90 5.21 20.58
C GLU A 112 18.21 5.75 19.18
N PHE A 113 17.78 5.01 18.17
CA PHE A 113 17.82 5.44 16.78
C PHE A 113 16.46 5.12 16.14
N ARG A 114 15.89 6.07 15.40
CA ARG A 114 14.63 5.91 14.67
C ARG A 114 14.77 6.42 13.24
N TYR A 115 14.17 5.67 12.30
CA TYR A 115 14.12 6.06 10.89
C TYR A 115 12.72 5.79 10.31
N PRO A 116 12.09 6.75 9.64
CA PRO A 116 12.50 8.16 9.56
C PRO A 116 12.51 8.84 10.93
N GLN A 117 13.36 9.84 11.09
CA GLN A 117 13.48 10.55 12.38
C GLN A 117 12.25 11.40 12.66
N GLN A 118 11.69 12.01 11.62
CA GLN A 118 10.48 12.82 11.70
C GLN A 118 9.31 12.01 11.14
N LEU A 119 8.28 11.89 11.92
CA LEU A 119 7.04 11.21 11.58
C LEU A 119 5.90 11.99 12.23
N TYR A 120 4.85 12.26 11.48
CA TYR A 120 3.61 12.77 12.06
C TYR A 120 2.87 11.61 12.75
N PRO A 121 2.62 11.67 14.06
CA PRO A 121 1.97 10.59 14.80
C PRO A 121 0.57 10.27 14.26
N THR A 122 -0.18 11.31 13.89
CA THR A 122 -1.52 11.17 13.32
C THR A 122 -1.71 12.05 12.08
N PHE A 123 -2.73 11.79 11.29
CA PHE A 123 -3.07 12.61 10.13
C PHE A 123 -3.41 14.07 10.53
N ALA A 124 -3.99 14.26 11.71
CA ALA A 124 -4.35 15.58 12.20
C ALA A 124 -3.11 16.45 12.54
N ASP A 125 -1.96 15.84 12.78
CA ASP A 125 -0.71 16.55 13.06
C ASP A 125 -0.03 17.09 11.80
N ILE A 126 -0.46 16.61 10.61
CA ILE A 126 0.10 17.08 9.35
C ILE A 126 -0.42 18.49 9.05
N PRO A 127 0.46 19.47 8.79
CA PRO A 127 0.03 20.82 8.47
C PRO A 127 -0.96 20.83 7.30
N PRO A 128 -2.12 21.50 7.41
CA PRO A 128 -3.13 21.52 6.36
C PRO A 128 -2.61 21.95 4.99
N LEU A 129 -1.67 22.89 4.97
CA LEU A 129 -1.03 23.35 3.73
C LEU A 129 -0.33 22.19 2.99
N VAL A 130 0.37 21.31 3.70
CA VAL A 130 1.06 20.14 3.13
C VAL A 130 0.04 19.17 2.53
N VAL A 131 -1.02 18.88 3.30
CA VAL A 131 -2.11 18.00 2.83
C VAL A 131 -2.76 18.56 1.57
N HIS A 132 -3.15 19.83 1.60
CA HIS A 132 -3.82 20.49 0.46
C HIS A 132 -2.92 20.58 -0.76
N SER A 133 -1.64 20.90 -0.58
CA SER A 133 -0.67 20.97 -1.70
C SER A 133 -0.49 19.59 -2.34
N LEU A 134 -0.32 18.55 -1.54
CA LEU A 134 -0.16 17.19 -2.03
C LEU A 134 -1.41 16.70 -2.77
N LEU A 135 -2.60 16.92 -2.19
CA LEU A 135 -3.86 16.56 -2.84
C LEU A 135 -4.08 17.34 -4.13
N PHE A 136 -3.75 18.63 -4.15
CA PHE A 136 -3.88 19.44 -5.35
C PHE A 136 -3.07 18.90 -6.52
N ILE A 137 -1.87 18.37 -6.25
CA ILE A 137 -0.95 17.84 -7.26
C ILE A 137 -1.37 16.41 -7.67
N GLU A 138 -1.60 15.54 -6.70
CA GLU A 138 -1.72 14.09 -6.94
C GLU A 138 -3.15 13.61 -7.10
N ASN A 139 -4.07 14.04 -6.26
CA ASN A 139 -5.46 13.57 -6.27
C ASN A 139 -6.41 14.54 -5.54
N ARG A 140 -6.96 15.50 -6.25
CA ARG A 140 -7.83 16.55 -5.69
C ARG A 140 -9.09 16.01 -5.02
N ASP A 141 -9.63 14.92 -5.56
CA ASP A 141 -10.94 14.40 -5.17
C ASP A 141 -10.84 13.33 -4.08
N LEU A 142 -9.60 13.04 -3.57
CA LEU A 142 -9.37 11.95 -2.62
C LEU A 142 -10.16 12.10 -1.31
N LEU A 143 -10.32 13.33 -0.83
CA LEU A 143 -11.05 13.65 0.40
C LEU A 143 -12.41 14.33 0.12
N ASP A 144 -12.95 14.21 -1.10
CA ASP A 144 -14.24 14.78 -1.43
C ASP A 144 -15.38 14.08 -0.65
N PRO A 145 -16.04 14.77 0.28
CA PRO A 145 -17.14 14.19 1.05
C PRO A 145 -18.36 13.85 0.20
N GLN A 146 -18.47 14.36 -1.02
CA GLN A 146 -19.57 14.07 -1.94
C GLN A 146 -19.37 12.71 -2.65
N GLN A 147 -18.16 12.18 -2.64
CA GLN A 147 -17.81 10.92 -3.28
C GLN A 147 -17.16 9.90 -2.31
N PRO A 148 -17.80 9.56 -1.21
CA PRO A 148 -17.20 8.76 -0.14
C PRO A 148 -16.84 7.32 -0.55
N LEU A 149 -17.38 6.83 -1.65
CA LEU A 149 -17.11 5.49 -2.18
C LEU A 149 -16.20 5.49 -3.41
N ALA A 150 -15.73 6.66 -3.85
CA ALA A 150 -14.83 6.76 -4.99
C ALA A 150 -13.60 5.88 -4.75
N ASN A 151 -13.16 5.13 -5.79
CA ASN A 151 -11.98 4.32 -5.68
C ASN A 151 -10.73 5.21 -5.66
N PRO A 152 -9.99 5.29 -4.55
CA PRO A 152 -8.85 6.18 -4.45
C PRO A 152 -7.63 5.70 -5.24
N ALA A 153 -7.63 4.44 -5.66
CA ALA A 153 -6.54 3.84 -6.44
C ALA A 153 -6.70 4.08 -7.95
N VAL A 154 -7.90 4.41 -8.42
CA VAL A 154 -8.18 4.55 -9.85
C VAL A 154 -9.00 5.81 -10.11
N ASP A 155 -8.37 6.80 -10.72
CA ASP A 155 -9.06 7.93 -11.33
C ASP A 155 -9.51 7.49 -12.74
N TRP A 156 -10.77 7.09 -12.87
CA TRP A 156 -11.32 6.52 -14.11
C TRP A 156 -11.25 7.48 -15.28
N PRO A 157 -11.56 8.79 -15.16
CA PRO A 157 -11.37 9.77 -16.22
C PRO A 157 -9.93 9.86 -16.71
N ARG A 158 -8.96 9.95 -15.79
CA ARG A 158 -7.54 9.98 -16.14
C ARG A 158 -7.07 8.67 -16.73
N PHE A 159 -7.53 7.54 -16.18
CA PHE A 159 -7.20 6.21 -16.70
C PHE A 159 -7.70 6.01 -18.13
N ALA A 160 -8.96 6.37 -18.42
CA ALA A 160 -9.53 6.29 -19.77
C ALA A 160 -8.74 7.18 -20.75
N LYS A 161 -8.38 8.40 -20.35
CA LYS A 161 -7.53 9.29 -21.16
C LYS A 161 -6.14 8.73 -21.40
N ALA A 162 -5.52 8.13 -20.38
CA ALA A 162 -4.21 7.49 -20.51
C ALA A 162 -4.27 6.25 -21.41
N ALA A 163 -5.29 5.41 -21.27
CA ALA A 163 -5.53 4.26 -22.15
C ALA A 163 -5.74 4.69 -23.60
N TRP A 164 -6.57 5.70 -23.82
CA TRP A 164 -6.77 6.29 -25.14
C TRP A 164 -5.46 6.81 -25.74
N SER A 165 -4.64 7.50 -24.96
CA SER A 165 -3.35 8.00 -25.43
C SER A 165 -2.39 6.88 -25.84
N GLN A 166 -2.44 5.71 -25.22
CA GLN A 166 -1.64 4.55 -25.65
C GLN A 166 -2.15 3.98 -26.97
N VAL A 167 -3.46 3.87 -27.13
CA VAL A 167 -4.07 3.47 -28.41
C VAL A 167 -3.71 4.47 -29.51
N ALA A 168 -3.85 5.78 -29.23
CA ALA A 168 -3.50 6.84 -30.16
C ALA A 168 -2.04 6.80 -30.63
N LYS A 169 -1.10 6.44 -29.73
CA LYS A 169 0.32 6.26 -30.09
C LYS A 169 0.54 5.12 -31.09
N VAL A 170 -0.19 4.03 -30.96
CA VAL A 170 -0.12 2.90 -31.92
C VAL A 170 -0.55 3.37 -33.32
N PHE A 171 -1.46 4.33 -33.40
CA PHE A 171 -1.94 4.92 -34.66
C PHE A 171 -1.19 6.22 -35.04
N ALA A 172 -0.05 6.53 -34.40
CA ALA A 172 0.75 7.73 -34.62
C ALA A 172 -0.04 9.06 -34.48
N LEU A 173 -1.07 9.09 -33.66
CA LEU A 173 -1.85 10.27 -33.38
C LEU A 173 -1.17 11.11 -32.27
N PRO A 174 -1.18 12.46 -32.34
CA PRO A 174 -0.61 13.30 -31.31
C PRO A 174 -1.39 13.15 -30.01
N GLY A 175 -0.71 12.78 -28.92
CA GLY A 175 -1.32 12.65 -27.61
C GLY A 175 -0.31 12.96 -26.49
N GLN A 176 -0.75 13.72 -25.50
CA GLN A 176 0.04 13.95 -24.28
C GLN A 176 -0.10 12.73 -23.37
N SER A 177 1.03 12.25 -22.85
CA SER A 177 1.07 11.18 -21.87
C SER A 177 0.55 11.69 -20.51
N ALA A 178 -0.73 11.48 -20.25
CA ALA A 178 -1.30 11.74 -18.93
C ALA A 178 -0.98 10.58 -17.99
N GLY A 179 -0.31 10.82 -16.88
CA GLY A 179 -0.07 9.82 -15.85
C GLY A 179 -1.37 9.46 -15.15
N GLY A 180 -1.79 8.18 -15.22
CA GLY A 180 -3.01 7.67 -14.55
C GLY A 180 -2.76 7.15 -13.13
N SER A 181 -1.66 7.52 -12.48
CA SER A 181 -1.35 7.10 -11.11
C SER A 181 -2.01 8.02 -10.11
N THR A 182 -2.66 7.44 -9.11
CA THR A 182 -3.19 8.14 -7.94
C THR A 182 -2.22 8.06 -6.77
N LEU A 183 -2.41 8.86 -5.73
CA LEU A 183 -1.61 8.80 -4.51
C LEU A 183 -1.61 7.40 -3.88
N ALA A 184 -2.75 6.72 -3.85
CA ALA A 184 -2.85 5.35 -3.34
C ALA A 184 -1.96 4.36 -4.14
N THR A 185 -1.94 4.46 -5.47
CA THR A 185 -1.06 3.62 -6.30
C THR A 185 0.40 4.02 -6.20
N GLN A 186 0.71 5.30 -5.98
CA GLN A 186 2.08 5.78 -5.71
C GLN A 186 2.63 5.20 -4.41
N LEU A 187 1.79 5.12 -3.37
CA LEU A 187 2.11 4.51 -2.09
C LEU A 187 2.51 3.04 -2.24
N GLU A 188 1.67 2.25 -2.90
CA GLU A 188 1.96 0.82 -3.11
C GLU A 188 3.21 0.63 -3.96
N LYS A 189 3.39 1.45 -5.00
CA LYS A 189 4.59 1.45 -5.83
C LYS A 189 5.85 1.71 -4.99
N TYR A 190 5.86 2.77 -4.21
CA TYR A 190 7.00 3.13 -3.36
C TYR A 190 7.31 2.07 -2.32
N ARG A 191 6.28 1.46 -1.74
CA ARG A 191 6.46 0.46 -0.68
C ARG A 191 7.02 -0.84 -1.22
N HIS A 192 6.42 -1.41 -2.26
CA HIS A 192 6.57 -2.81 -2.60
C HIS A 192 7.07 -3.09 -4.02
N SER A 193 7.07 -2.10 -4.92
CA SER A 193 7.62 -2.31 -6.26
C SER A 193 9.14 -2.23 -6.27
N PRO A 194 9.84 -3.03 -7.09
CA PRO A 194 11.27 -2.97 -7.23
C PRO A 194 11.75 -1.54 -7.50
N ASP A 195 12.66 -1.05 -6.66
CA ASP A 195 13.22 0.31 -6.69
C ASP A 195 12.18 1.44 -6.65
N GLY A 196 10.93 1.14 -6.25
CA GLY A 196 9.83 2.10 -6.25
C GLY A 196 9.38 2.52 -7.65
N LEU A 197 9.66 1.72 -8.66
CA LEU A 197 9.37 2.00 -10.08
C LEU A 197 8.33 1.02 -10.63
N THR A 198 7.60 1.46 -11.64
CA THR A 198 6.70 0.61 -12.41
C THR A 198 7.42 0.16 -13.67
N GLN A 199 7.79 -1.11 -13.74
CA GLN A 199 8.58 -1.67 -14.84
C GLN A 199 7.71 -2.27 -15.96
N SER A 200 6.46 -2.62 -15.66
CA SER A 200 5.56 -3.27 -16.60
C SER A 200 4.09 -2.90 -16.43
N GLY A 201 3.26 -3.17 -17.44
CA GLY A 201 1.81 -3.01 -17.35
C GLY A 201 1.16 -3.95 -16.34
N SER A 202 1.67 -5.17 -16.20
CA SER A 202 1.19 -6.13 -15.19
C SER A 202 1.49 -5.66 -13.78
N GLU A 203 2.66 -5.07 -13.55
CA GLU A 203 3.01 -4.47 -12.27
C GLU A 203 2.12 -3.27 -11.94
N LYS A 204 1.84 -2.42 -12.95
CA LYS A 204 0.87 -1.33 -12.79
C LYS A 204 -0.50 -1.83 -12.35
N LEU A 205 -0.96 -2.92 -12.95
CA LEU A 205 -2.23 -3.54 -12.55
C LEU A 205 -2.18 -4.08 -11.11
N ARG A 206 -1.08 -4.72 -10.70
CA ARG A 206 -0.87 -5.18 -9.31
C ARG A 206 -0.93 -4.02 -8.32
N GLN A 207 -0.25 -2.91 -8.61
CA GLN A 207 -0.29 -1.69 -7.80
C GLN A 207 -1.72 -1.15 -7.66
N MET A 208 -2.48 -1.06 -8.77
CA MET A 208 -3.86 -0.56 -8.75
C MET A 208 -4.80 -1.47 -7.96
N VAL A 209 -4.71 -2.78 -8.15
CA VAL A 209 -5.54 -3.75 -7.41
C VAL A 209 -5.17 -3.76 -5.93
N SER A 210 -3.89 -3.80 -5.59
CA SER A 210 -3.40 -3.77 -4.21
C SER A 210 -3.83 -2.50 -3.50
N ALA A 211 -3.68 -1.35 -4.15
CA ALA A 211 -4.16 -0.08 -3.63
C ALA A 211 -5.68 -0.07 -3.42
N SER A 212 -6.46 -0.57 -4.39
CA SER A 212 -7.93 -0.67 -4.27
C SER A 212 -8.37 -1.55 -3.11
N VAL A 213 -7.71 -2.71 -2.91
CA VAL A 213 -8.01 -3.63 -1.79
C VAL A 213 -7.65 -3.00 -0.44
N ARG A 214 -6.51 -2.32 -0.37
CA ARG A 214 -6.01 -1.72 0.87
C ARG A 214 -6.80 -0.48 1.29
N THR A 215 -7.15 0.37 0.35
CA THR A 215 -7.71 1.71 0.60
C THR A 215 -9.23 1.77 0.45
N ASN A 216 -9.89 0.64 0.31
CA ASN A 216 -11.33 0.60 0.12
C ASN A 216 -12.08 1.26 1.30
N PRO A 217 -12.89 2.31 1.03
CA PRO A 217 -13.54 3.09 2.08
C PRO A 217 -14.58 2.31 2.91
N VAL A 218 -15.20 1.27 2.34
CA VAL A 218 -16.24 0.50 3.03
C VAL A 218 -15.66 -0.42 4.11
N SER A 219 -14.44 -0.93 3.89
CA SER A 219 -13.85 -1.89 4.82
C SER A 219 -13.03 -1.26 5.93
N ARG A 220 -12.50 -0.04 5.76
CA ARG A 220 -11.51 0.53 6.69
C ARG A 220 -11.36 2.05 6.62
N PRO A 221 -12.27 2.83 7.19
CA PRO A 221 -12.23 4.29 7.15
C PRO A 221 -10.97 4.94 7.79
N LEU A 222 -10.22 4.18 8.60
CA LEU A 222 -9.07 4.71 9.38
C LEU A 222 -7.68 4.42 8.77
N ARG A 223 -7.59 3.65 7.69
CA ARG A 223 -6.26 3.27 7.14
C ARG A 223 -5.58 4.32 6.27
N TYR A 224 -6.28 5.35 5.87
CA TYR A 224 -5.67 6.48 5.15
C TYR A 224 -4.68 7.24 6.02
N ALA A 225 -5.02 7.47 7.28
CA ALA A 225 -4.21 8.28 8.18
C ALA A 225 -2.82 7.69 8.44
N SER A 226 -2.71 6.37 8.65
CA SER A 226 -1.43 5.72 8.94
C SER A 226 -0.50 5.62 7.73
N GLY A 227 -1.05 5.53 6.52
CA GLY A 227 -0.25 5.49 5.29
C GLY A 227 0.41 6.83 4.94
N TRP A 228 -0.22 7.94 5.28
CA TRP A 228 0.28 9.29 5.00
C TRP A 228 1.47 9.67 5.86
N CYS A 229 1.48 9.23 7.12
CA CYS A 229 2.58 9.50 8.05
C CYS A 229 3.93 8.91 7.62
N ALA A 230 3.95 7.97 6.69
CA ALA A 230 5.17 7.30 6.24
C ALA A 230 5.83 7.93 5.01
N ILE A 231 5.23 8.96 4.39
CA ILE A 231 5.69 9.52 3.11
C ILE A 231 6.08 10.99 3.21
N ILE A 232 5.57 11.71 4.19
CA ILE A 232 5.90 13.10 4.50
C ILE A 232 6.95 13.14 5.59
#